data_7390aa8e0578a09ea52766b1a4e3f310
#
_entry.id   7390aa8e0578a09ea52766b1a4e3f310
#
_cell.length_a   1.000
_cell.length_b   1.000
_cell.length_c   1.000
_cell.angle_alpha   90.00
_cell.angle_beta   90.00
_cell.angle_gamma   90.00
#
_symmetry.space_group_name_H-M   'P 1'
#
loop_
_entity.id
_entity.type
_entity.pdbx_description
1 polymer ?
#
loop_
_entity_poly.entity_id
_entity_poly.type
_entity_poly.pdbx_seq_one_letter_code
_entity_poly.pdbx_strand_id
1 'polypeptide(L)'
;MPVNIPEQLFLNQARSDYEIYLCLSQRDVCHRLHYLQMCTEKLAKAYLWRGGFSPGLKHNKFEQFLRALAARPDFHQMFGYKNPRRFGLLWPAILGLATRLQNLAPAGGNNGPNPEYPWPPNLPTNGPLSYNFPEWKDWIETTPGRRLKIFVENLLQNYLSYFP
;
A
#
# COMPACT_ATOMS: atom_id res chain seq x y z
N MET A 1 -18.17 0.72 18.93
CA MET A 1 -17.18 1.50 19.70
C MET A 1 -17.16 2.92 19.17
N PRO A 2 -16.87 3.96 20.00
CA PRO A 2 -16.69 5.31 19.46
C PRO A 2 -15.56 5.29 18.43
N VAL A 3 -15.76 6.01 17.32
CA VAL A 3 -14.78 6.12 16.25
C VAL A 3 -13.51 6.75 16.83
N ASN A 4 -12.38 6.04 16.72
CA ASN A 4 -11.09 6.57 17.12
C ASN A 4 -10.69 7.68 16.14
N ILE A 5 -10.61 8.93 16.61
CA ILE A 5 -10.34 10.10 15.76
C ILE A 5 -9.08 9.92 14.89
N PRO A 6 -7.91 9.52 15.43
CA PRO A 6 -6.73 9.25 14.61
C PRO A 6 -6.95 8.19 13.51
N GLU A 7 -7.66 7.11 13.83
CA GLU A 7 -8.02 6.07 12.84
C GLU A 7 -8.78 6.68 11.66
N GLN A 8 -9.81 7.47 11.95
CA GLN A 8 -10.65 8.10 10.93
C GLN A 8 -9.86 9.10 10.07
N LEU A 9 -8.97 9.86 10.67
CA LEU A 9 -8.12 10.82 9.94
C LEU A 9 -7.21 10.09 8.93
N PHE A 10 -6.56 9.00 9.37
CA PHE A 10 -5.72 8.20 8.47
C PHE A 10 -6.52 7.52 7.38
N LEU A 11 -7.72 7.01 7.69
CA LEU A 11 -8.60 6.38 6.70
C LEU A 11 -9.08 7.39 5.65
N ASN A 12 -9.48 8.59 6.06
CA ASN A 12 -9.91 9.65 5.15
C ASN A 12 -8.76 10.07 4.23
N GLN A 13 -7.55 10.22 4.78
CA GLN A 13 -6.38 10.56 3.98
C GLN A 13 -6.01 9.43 3.00
N ALA A 14 -6.13 8.16 3.42
CA ALA A 14 -5.91 7.02 2.51
C ALA A 14 -6.89 7.03 1.33
N ARG A 15 -8.16 7.37 1.57
CA ARG A 15 -9.16 7.53 0.50
C ARG A 15 -8.78 8.64 -0.46
N SER A 16 -8.41 9.81 0.06
CA SER A 16 -7.97 10.94 -0.76
C SER A 16 -6.76 10.59 -1.63
N ASP A 17 -5.74 9.91 -1.06
CA ASP A 17 -4.57 9.49 -1.82
C ASP A 17 -4.94 8.48 -2.92
N TYR A 18 -5.90 7.58 -2.65
CA TYR A 18 -6.36 6.62 -3.65
C TYR A 18 -7.14 7.29 -4.79
N GLU A 19 -7.96 8.28 -4.49
CA GLU A 19 -8.65 9.09 -5.51
C GLU A 19 -7.63 9.79 -6.42
N ILE A 20 -6.57 10.39 -5.85
CA ILE A 20 -5.50 10.99 -6.64
C ILE A 20 -4.79 9.93 -7.50
N TYR A 21 -4.46 8.75 -6.93
CA TYR A 21 -3.88 7.64 -7.69
C TYR A 21 -4.72 7.28 -8.92
N LEU A 22 -6.04 7.22 -8.80
CA LEU A 22 -6.94 6.94 -9.92
C LEU A 22 -6.93 8.05 -10.98
N CYS A 23 -6.93 9.32 -10.56
CA CYS A 23 -6.87 10.48 -11.45
C CYS A 23 -5.57 10.54 -12.25
N LEU A 24 -4.48 9.95 -11.73
CA LEU A 24 -3.17 9.96 -12.35
C LEU A 24 -2.94 8.80 -13.35
N SER A 25 -3.98 8.12 -13.82
CA SER A 25 -3.87 6.95 -14.71
C SER A 25 -3.06 7.20 -15.99
N GLN A 26 -3.06 8.44 -16.50
CA GLN A 26 -2.33 8.88 -17.69
C GLN A 26 -1.04 9.64 -17.38
N ARG A 27 -0.60 9.67 -16.13
CA ARG A 27 0.61 10.35 -15.69
C ARG A 27 1.77 9.36 -15.50
N ASP A 28 2.97 9.92 -15.31
CA ASP A 28 4.18 9.14 -15.07
C ASP A 28 4.02 8.16 -13.91
N VAL A 29 4.63 7.00 -14.05
CA VAL A 29 4.50 5.87 -13.09
C VAL A 29 4.90 6.30 -11.68
N CYS A 30 5.92 7.17 -11.53
CA CYS A 30 6.36 7.65 -10.22
C CYS A 30 5.24 8.32 -9.42
N HIS A 31 4.44 9.20 -10.04
CA HIS A 31 3.34 9.87 -9.36
C HIS A 31 2.27 8.88 -8.88
N ARG A 32 1.93 7.92 -9.72
CA ARG A 32 0.97 6.87 -9.36
C ARG A 32 1.48 6.01 -8.20
N LEU A 33 2.74 5.59 -8.27
CA LEU A 33 3.37 4.80 -7.22
C LEU A 33 3.44 5.54 -5.89
N HIS A 34 3.78 6.83 -5.92
CA HIS A 34 3.80 7.67 -4.71
C HIS A 34 2.44 7.66 -3.99
N TYR A 35 1.36 7.99 -4.70
CA TYR A 35 0.05 8.04 -4.07
C TYR A 35 -0.49 6.67 -3.65
N LEU A 36 -0.19 5.61 -4.39
CA LEU A 36 -0.56 4.26 -3.96
C LEU A 36 0.21 3.83 -2.70
N GLN A 37 1.49 4.14 -2.62
CA GLN A 37 2.32 3.89 -1.45
C GLN A 37 1.79 4.68 -0.24
N MET A 38 1.46 5.96 -0.40
CA MET A 38 0.90 6.81 0.66
C MET A 38 -0.47 6.29 1.13
N CYS A 39 -1.33 5.85 0.22
CA CYS A 39 -2.62 5.23 0.55
C CYS A 39 -2.43 3.97 1.41
N THR A 40 -1.60 3.03 0.96
CA THR A 40 -1.39 1.76 1.67
C THR A 40 -0.75 1.95 3.04
N GLU A 41 0.16 2.92 3.18
CA GLU A 41 0.74 3.30 4.46
C GLU A 41 -0.32 3.81 5.43
N LYS A 42 -1.19 4.71 4.98
CA LYS A 42 -2.22 5.31 5.82
C LYS A 42 -3.31 4.31 6.22
N LEU A 43 -3.65 3.34 5.34
CA LEU A 43 -4.50 2.21 5.72
C LEU A 43 -3.88 1.40 6.86
N ALA A 44 -2.60 1.10 6.78
CA ALA A 44 -1.88 0.38 7.84
C ALA A 44 -1.85 1.18 9.16
N LYS A 45 -1.64 2.50 9.08
CA LYS A 45 -1.67 3.39 10.26
C LYS A 45 -3.06 3.49 10.88
N ALA A 46 -4.13 3.56 10.08
CA ALA A 46 -5.50 3.52 10.58
C ALA A 46 -5.76 2.24 11.41
N TYR A 47 -5.36 1.09 10.87
CA TYR A 47 -5.49 -0.19 11.56
C TYR A 47 -4.72 -0.24 12.89
N LEU A 48 -3.49 0.28 12.94
CA LEU A 48 -2.70 0.31 14.16
C LEU A 48 -3.35 1.20 15.23
N TRP A 49 -3.85 2.38 14.86
CA TRP A 49 -4.57 3.26 15.77
C TRP A 49 -5.84 2.62 16.33
N ARG A 50 -6.56 1.84 15.52
CA ARG A 50 -7.70 1.07 16.00
C ARG A 50 -7.29 0.09 17.09
N GLY A 51 -6.16 -0.59 16.95
CA GLY A 51 -5.58 -1.48 17.96
C GLY A 51 -4.98 -0.77 19.18
N GLY A 52 -5.09 0.56 19.28
CA GLY A 52 -4.51 1.35 20.36
C GLY A 52 -3.00 1.60 20.25
N PHE A 53 -2.40 1.31 19.10
CA PHE A 53 -0.97 1.49 18.87
C PHE A 53 -0.69 2.75 18.05
N SER A 54 0.12 3.65 18.56
CA SER A 54 0.63 4.78 17.76
C SER A 54 1.65 4.27 16.72
N PRO A 55 1.38 4.42 15.41
CA PRO A 55 2.27 3.87 14.37
C PRO A 55 3.59 4.61 14.22
N GLY A 56 3.76 5.77 14.87
CA GLY A 56 4.92 6.65 14.69
C GLY A 56 5.02 7.21 13.26
N LEU A 57 6.17 7.82 12.94
CA LEU A 57 6.42 8.47 11.66
C LEU A 57 7.00 7.53 10.58
N LYS A 58 7.34 6.29 10.92
CA LYS A 58 7.96 5.33 9.97
C LYS A 58 7.00 4.91 8.87
N HIS A 59 7.54 4.75 7.66
CA HIS A 59 6.80 4.40 6.44
C HIS A 59 6.82 2.88 6.12
N ASN A 60 7.07 2.01 7.10
CA ASN A 60 7.24 0.57 6.92
C ASN A 60 6.15 -0.27 7.59
N LYS A 61 4.90 0.21 7.59
CA LYS A 61 3.80 -0.45 8.30
C LYS A 61 2.91 -1.33 7.45
N PHE A 62 2.96 -1.19 6.13
CA PHE A 62 2.04 -1.90 5.24
C PHE A 62 2.26 -3.42 5.23
N GLU A 63 3.51 -3.88 5.13
CA GLU A 63 3.82 -5.30 5.22
C GLU A 63 3.43 -5.89 6.57
N GLN A 64 3.74 -5.20 7.67
CA GLN A 64 3.36 -5.62 9.01
C GLN A 64 1.84 -5.75 9.17
N PHE A 65 1.10 -4.80 8.64
CA PHE A 65 -0.36 -4.82 8.59
C PHE A 65 -0.88 -6.04 7.84
N LEU A 66 -0.37 -6.31 6.64
CA LEU A 66 -0.76 -7.48 5.85
C LEU A 66 -0.49 -8.80 6.58
N ARG A 67 0.66 -8.92 7.23
CA ARG A 67 1.01 -10.11 8.03
C ARG A 67 0.09 -10.28 9.24
N ALA A 68 -0.28 -9.20 9.91
CA ALA A 68 -1.24 -9.24 11.01
C ALA A 68 -2.63 -9.70 10.54
N LEU A 69 -3.07 -9.24 9.37
CA LEU A 69 -4.35 -9.67 8.78
C LEU A 69 -4.33 -11.12 8.27
N ALA A 70 -3.16 -11.65 7.90
CA ALA A 70 -3.05 -13.01 7.36
C ALA A 70 -3.49 -14.10 8.35
N ALA A 71 -3.53 -13.80 9.66
CA ALA A 71 -4.07 -14.69 10.69
C ALA A 71 -5.61 -14.76 10.68
N ARG A 72 -6.30 -13.87 9.98
CA ARG A 72 -7.77 -13.86 9.93
C ARG A 72 -8.32 -14.93 8.97
N PRO A 73 -9.42 -15.62 9.34
CA PRO A 73 -10.03 -16.63 8.48
C PRO A 73 -10.58 -16.07 7.16
N ASP A 74 -11.03 -14.82 7.17
CA ASP A 74 -11.64 -14.11 6.05
C ASP A 74 -10.62 -13.33 5.18
N PHE A 75 -9.33 -13.38 5.52
CA PHE A 75 -8.29 -12.57 4.86
C PHE A 75 -8.25 -12.74 3.35
N HIS A 76 -8.40 -13.96 2.84
CA HIS A 76 -8.43 -14.23 1.41
C HIS A 76 -9.58 -13.53 0.68
N GLN A 77 -10.70 -13.29 1.36
CA GLN A 77 -11.86 -12.60 0.80
C GLN A 77 -11.58 -11.12 0.54
N MET A 78 -10.75 -10.49 1.36
CA MET A 78 -10.33 -9.09 1.15
C MET A 78 -9.59 -8.90 -0.20
N PHE A 79 -8.97 -9.95 -0.74
CA PHE A 79 -8.33 -10.00 -2.06
C PHE A 79 -9.27 -10.52 -3.16
N GLY A 80 -10.55 -10.70 -2.88
CA GLY A 80 -11.55 -11.20 -3.80
C GLY A 80 -11.41 -12.71 -4.11
N TYR A 81 -10.87 -13.52 -3.17
CA TYR A 81 -10.82 -14.96 -3.29
C TYR A 81 -11.91 -15.63 -2.47
N LYS A 82 -12.64 -16.58 -3.09
CA LYS A 82 -13.56 -17.47 -2.38
C LYS A 82 -12.86 -18.69 -1.78
N ASN A 83 -11.73 -19.10 -2.37
CA ASN A 83 -11.00 -20.30 -1.98
C ASN A 83 -9.65 -19.94 -1.32
N PRO A 84 -9.45 -20.24 -0.02
CA PRO A 84 -8.24 -19.92 0.70
C PRO A 84 -6.99 -20.65 0.18
N ARG A 85 -7.13 -21.89 -0.36
CA ARG A 85 -6.00 -22.64 -0.90
C ARG A 85 -5.42 -21.97 -2.15
N ARG A 86 -6.31 -21.50 -3.07
CA ARG A 86 -5.88 -20.75 -4.26
C ARG A 86 -5.21 -19.42 -3.90
N PHE A 87 -5.72 -18.74 -2.89
CA PHE A 87 -5.11 -17.54 -2.35
C PHE A 87 -3.72 -17.83 -1.77
N GLY A 88 -3.56 -18.89 -0.98
CA GLY A 88 -2.30 -19.28 -0.36
C GLY A 88 -1.16 -19.45 -1.36
N LEU A 89 -1.43 -19.97 -2.56
CA LEU A 89 -0.43 -20.09 -3.63
C LEU A 89 0.06 -18.73 -4.16
N LEU A 90 -0.79 -17.71 -4.12
CA LEU A 90 -0.48 -16.38 -4.63
C LEU A 90 0.05 -15.43 -3.54
N TRP A 91 -0.22 -15.74 -2.28
CA TRP A 91 0.11 -14.89 -1.15
C TRP A 91 1.58 -14.43 -1.09
N PRO A 92 2.60 -15.30 -1.28
CA PRO A 92 3.99 -14.86 -1.27
C PRO A 92 4.29 -13.79 -2.33
N ALA A 93 3.70 -13.90 -3.52
CA ALA A 93 3.89 -12.93 -4.60
C ALA A 93 3.20 -11.59 -4.30
N ILE A 94 2.00 -11.62 -3.69
CA ILE A 94 1.30 -10.41 -3.23
C ILE A 94 2.11 -9.72 -2.14
N LEU A 95 2.57 -10.47 -1.14
CA LEU A 95 3.37 -9.92 -0.04
C LEU A 95 4.69 -9.33 -0.55
N GLY A 96 5.38 -10.01 -1.44
CA GLY A 96 6.60 -9.51 -2.08
C GLY A 96 6.35 -8.19 -2.84
N LEU A 97 5.22 -8.07 -3.54
CA LEU A 97 4.84 -6.83 -4.21
C LEU A 97 4.54 -5.71 -3.21
N ALA A 98 3.82 -6.00 -2.14
CA ALA A 98 3.50 -5.04 -1.08
C ALA A 98 4.76 -4.53 -0.35
N THR A 99 5.72 -5.43 -0.08
CA THR A 99 7.03 -5.08 0.49
C THR A 99 7.80 -4.14 -0.45
N ARG A 100 7.83 -4.43 -1.74
CA ARG A 100 8.47 -3.54 -2.72
C ARG A 100 7.79 -2.17 -2.78
N LEU A 101 6.45 -2.13 -2.77
CA LEU A 101 5.70 -0.87 -2.77
C LEU A 101 6.00 -0.04 -1.51
N GLN A 102 6.00 -0.65 -0.34
CA GLN A 102 6.37 0.00 0.91
C GLN A 102 7.78 0.60 0.86
N ASN A 103 8.74 -0.11 0.26
CA ASN A 103 10.15 0.29 0.19
C ASN A 103 10.43 1.41 -0.83
N LEU A 104 9.44 1.84 -1.60
CA LEU A 104 9.52 3.05 -2.42
C LEU A 104 9.49 4.34 -1.58
N ALA A 105 9.02 4.27 -0.31
CA ALA A 105 9.06 5.44 0.56
C ALA A 105 10.52 5.87 0.87
N PRO A 106 10.78 7.18 0.99
CA PRO A 106 12.14 7.71 1.20
C PRO A 106 12.88 7.06 2.38
N ALA A 107 12.16 6.79 3.48
CA ALA A 107 12.73 6.16 4.67
C ALA A 107 12.93 4.64 4.55
N GLY A 108 12.34 3.99 3.55
CA GLY A 108 12.43 2.54 3.31
C GLY A 108 13.39 2.17 2.19
N GLY A 109 13.60 3.08 1.23
CA GLY A 109 14.33 2.82 -0.01
C GLY A 109 15.85 2.98 0.06
N ASN A 110 16.41 3.39 1.19
CA ASN A 110 17.83 3.71 1.32
C ASN A 110 18.30 4.61 0.15
N ASN A 111 19.21 4.13 -0.70
CA ASN A 111 19.71 4.85 -1.88
C ASN A 111 19.04 4.39 -3.19
N GLY A 112 17.97 3.63 -3.10
CA GLY A 112 17.27 3.04 -4.26
C GLY A 112 16.21 3.95 -4.88
N PRO A 113 15.49 3.41 -5.88
CA PRO A 113 14.46 4.15 -6.60
C PRO A 113 13.40 4.72 -5.66
N ASN A 114 13.14 6.02 -5.80
CA ASN A 114 12.22 6.79 -4.99
C ASN A 114 11.26 7.57 -5.91
N PRO A 115 9.93 7.42 -5.76
CA PRO A 115 8.97 8.08 -6.64
C PRO A 115 8.78 9.57 -6.34
N GLU A 116 9.34 10.08 -5.24
CA GLU A 116 9.14 11.45 -4.77
C GLU A 116 10.41 12.32 -4.92
N TYR A 117 11.59 11.76 -4.62
CA TYR A 117 12.85 12.49 -4.56
C TYR A 117 13.93 11.88 -5.45
N PRO A 118 14.85 12.69 -6.01
CA PRO A 118 16.08 12.20 -6.63
C PRO A 118 16.94 11.38 -5.66
N TRP A 119 17.68 10.41 -6.19
CA TRP A 119 18.55 9.54 -5.42
C TRP A 119 19.91 9.27 -6.08
N PRO A 120 20.95 8.85 -5.33
CA PRO A 120 21.02 8.83 -3.87
C PRO A 120 20.98 10.25 -3.26
N PRO A 121 20.53 10.42 -2.02
CA PRO A 121 20.23 11.75 -1.45
C PRO A 121 21.46 12.68 -1.37
N ASN A 122 22.66 12.14 -1.18
CA ASN A 122 23.87 12.95 -1.04
C ASN A 122 24.47 13.39 -2.38
N LEU A 123 24.27 12.63 -3.45
CA LEU A 123 24.73 12.93 -4.80
C LEU A 123 23.73 12.37 -5.81
N PRO A 124 22.62 13.06 -6.05
CA PRO A 124 21.57 12.57 -6.94
C PRO A 124 22.07 12.39 -8.38
N THR A 125 21.96 11.17 -8.89
CA THR A 125 22.27 10.80 -10.28
C THR A 125 21.04 10.31 -11.02
N ASN A 126 19.96 10.02 -10.30
CA ASN A 126 18.70 9.56 -10.84
C ASN A 126 17.54 10.41 -10.29
N GLY A 127 16.48 10.50 -11.05
CA GLY A 127 15.27 11.18 -10.61
C GLY A 127 14.02 10.40 -10.98
N PRO A 128 12.90 10.60 -10.25
CA PRO A 128 11.68 9.82 -10.45
C PRO A 128 11.15 9.88 -11.89
N LEU A 129 11.17 11.04 -12.53
CA LEU A 129 10.69 11.21 -13.91
C LEU A 129 11.60 10.55 -14.95
N SER A 130 12.90 10.53 -14.73
CA SER A 130 13.88 9.96 -15.67
C SER A 130 14.03 8.44 -15.54
N TYR A 131 13.81 7.89 -14.35
CA TYR A 131 13.96 6.46 -14.10
C TYR A 131 12.83 5.61 -14.69
N ASN A 132 11.60 6.15 -14.74
CA ASN A 132 10.42 5.53 -15.33
C ASN A 132 9.97 4.20 -14.72
N PHE A 133 10.54 3.75 -13.63
CA PHE A 133 10.15 2.56 -12.82
C PHE A 133 9.76 1.34 -13.66
N PRO A 134 10.67 0.77 -14.47
CA PRO A 134 10.33 -0.27 -15.45
C PRO A 134 9.73 -1.52 -14.81
N GLU A 135 10.14 -1.86 -13.58
CA GLU A 135 9.62 -2.98 -12.80
C GLU A 135 8.16 -2.81 -12.32
N TRP A 136 7.63 -1.59 -12.45
CA TRP A 136 6.27 -1.24 -12.05
C TRP A 136 5.34 -0.97 -13.23
N LYS A 137 5.86 -0.84 -14.44
CA LYS A 137 5.09 -0.43 -15.61
C LYS A 137 3.84 -1.31 -15.82
N ASP A 138 4.00 -2.62 -15.72
CA ASP A 138 2.93 -3.59 -15.97
C ASP A 138 2.48 -4.32 -14.70
N TRP A 139 2.91 -3.87 -13.52
CA TRP A 139 2.66 -4.59 -12.28
C TRP A 139 1.17 -4.84 -11.99
N ILE A 140 0.31 -3.86 -12.34
CA ILE A 140 -1.14 -3.94 -12.11
C ILE A 140 -1.79 -5.01 -12.98
N GLU A 141 -1.20 -5.33 -14.13
CA GLU A 141 -1.68 -6.35 -15.06
C GLU A 141 -1.33 -7.76 -14.60
N THR A 142 -0.38 -7.88 -13.69
CA THR A 142 -0.08 -9.17 -13.07
C THR A 142 -1.21 -9.62 -12.14
N THR A 143 -1.36 -10.92 -11.95
CA THR A 143 -2.36 -11.43 -10.99
C THR A 143 -2.11 -10.91 -9.57
N PRO A 144 -0.89 -10.91 -9.01
CA PRO A 144 -0.63 -10.28 -7.70
C PRO A 144 -1.00 -8.80 -7.66
N GLY A 145 -0.67 -8.03 -8.69
CA GLY A 145 -0.97 -6.59 -8.75
C GLY A 145 -2.47 -6.30 -8.74
N ARG A 146 -3.23 -6.97 -9.60
CA ARG A 146 -4.70 -6.85 -9.60
C ARG A 146 -5.31 -7.21 -8.25
N ARG A 147 -4.80 -8.24 -7.57
CA ARG A 147 -5.31 -8.66 -6.26
C ARG A 147 -4.94 -7.69 -5.15
N LEU A 148 -3.74 -7.13 -5.18
CA LEU A 148 -3.35 -6.07 -4.25
C LEU A 148 -4.24 -4.83 -4.42
N LYS A 149 -4.54 -4.44 -5.66
CA LYS A 149 -5.48 -3.34 -5.94
C LYS A 149 -6.88 -3.62 -5.37
N ILE A 150 -7.45 -4.80 -5.64
CA ILE A 150 -8.75 -5.22 -5.11
C ILE A 150 -8.76 -5.16 -3.57
N PHE A 151 -7.68 -5.59 -2.93
CA PHE A 151 -7.55 -5.51 -1.46
C PHE A 151 -7.62 -4.07 -0.97
N VAL A 152 -6.88 -3.15 -1.60
CA VAL A 152 -6.89 -1.73 -1.23
C VAL A 152 -8.31 -1.15 -1.40
N GLU A 153 -8.95 -1.40 -2.54
CA GLU A 153 -10.31 -0.95 -2.83
C GLU A 153 -11.34 -1.47 -1.80
N ASN A 154 -11.28 -2.77 -1.51
CA ASN A 154 -12.15 -3.40 -0.52
C ASN A 154 -11.98 -2.79 0.87
N LEU A 155 -10.75 -2.53 1.28
CA LEU A 155 -10.50 -1.89 2.57
C LEU A 155 -11.02 -0.45 2.60
N LEU A 156 -10.77 0.35 1.57
CA LEU A 156 -11.26 1.73 1.53
C LEU A 156 -12.79 1.83 1.58
N GLN A 157 -13.48 0.88 0.94
CA GLN A 157 -14.92 0.84 0.89
C GLN A 157 -15.56 0.25 2.15
N ASN A 158 -14.97 -0.81 2.69
CA ASN A 158 -15.59 -1.67 3.71
C ASN A 158 -14.79 -1.74 5.01
N TYR A 159 -13.94 -0.75 5.28
CA TYR A 159 -13.01 -0.78 6.42
C TYR A 159 -13.72 -1.10 7.75
N LEU A 160 -14.80 -0.38 8.08
CA LEU A 160 -15.54 -0.58 9.33
C LEU A 160 -16.28 -1.92 9.40
N SER A 161 -16.57 -2.55 8.25
CA SER A 161 -17.17 -3.89 8.21
C SER A 161 -16.14 -4.97 8.48
N TYR A 162 -14.90 -4.77 8.04
CA TYR A 162 -13.80 -5.70 8.35
C TYR A 162 -13.29 -5.53 9.78
N PHE A 163 -13.42 -4.33 10.32
CA PHE A 163 -12.92 -3.95 11.65
C PHE A 163 -14.05 -3.26 12.43
N PRO A 164 -15.03 -4.02 12.94
CA PRO A 164 -16.19 -3.50 13.68
C PRO A 164 -15.86 -2.94 15.06
#